data_3c4416422dc337b2b6cbd156bfe0eba1
#
_entry.id   3c4416422dc337b2b6cbd156bfe0eba1
#
_cell.length_a   1.000
_cell.length_b   1.000
_cell.length_c   1.000
_cell.angle_alpha   90.00
_cell.angle_beta   90.00
_cell.angle_gamma   90.00
#
_symmetry.space_group_name_H-M   'P 1'
#
loop_
_entity.id
_entity.type
_entity.pdbx_description
1 polymer ?
#
loop_
_entity_poly.entity_id
_entity_poly.type
_entity_poly.pdbx_seq_one_letter_code
_entity_poly.pdbx_strand_id
1 'polypeptide(L)'
;MDDSRATSLEQLRALVAANGVVRFAGQRRDEVYGWMERTLVRHEYAGLPRPDKGVVRLYLTQMTGLSRAQVTRLITGYQQTGRVTAVSYQRIRFPTIYTAADVELLAYVDRAHGNLSGPATRRILEREYSEYGQAAYQRLAGISVAHLYRVRSTEAYRKRNISYQPTRPTPVPIGERRKPRPQGSPGYLRIDTVHQGDQDGCKGLYHINAVDEVTQWEIVAATPQISGLWLLPVLEAILQQFPFVIHGFHSDNGSEFINYTVARLLEKLLIEQTRSRPHRSGDNGLVESKNGAIIRKHIGYGYIAAQHAEAMDRFHREYLNPYLNFHRPCAVPTLLTQANGKRRRIYRRWATPLELFRELPGCERFLRPGVTLAELERVAQLQSDTEAALAMQRAKRKLLGSVKRTQTA
;
A
#
# COMPACT_ATOMS: atom_id res chain seq x y z
N MET A 1 45.57 -0.36 34.59
CA MET A 1 46.46 -1.36 33.97
C MET A 1 47.87 -0.87 34.12
N ASP A 2 48.75 -1.66 34.71
CA ASP A 2 50.14 -1.31 34.86
C ASP A 2 50.93 -1.95 33.69
N ASP A 3 51.39 -1.12 32.77
CA ASP A 3 52.25 -1.48 31.64
C ASP A 3 53.71 -1.07 31.86
N SER A 4 54.08 -0.85 33.14
CA SER A 4 55.42 -0.43 33.54
C SER A 4 56.53 -1.36 33.03
N ARG A 5 56.20 -2.61 32.75
CA ARG A 5 57.11 -3.61 32.21
C ARG A 5 57.31 -3.57 30.69
N ALA A 6 56.46 -2.85 29.95
CA ALA A 6 56.59 -2.70 28.49
C ALA A 6 57.41 -1.46 28.15
N THR A 7 58.73 -1.51 28.45
CA THR A 7 59.63 -0.36 28.33
C THR A 7 60.38 -0.27 27.01
N SER A 8 60.43 -1.38 26.23
CA SER A 8 61.13 -1.39 24.94
C SER A 8 60.22 -1.62 23.73
N LEU A 9 60.64 -1.16 22.55
CA LEU A 9 59.94 -1.41 21.27
C LEU A 9 59.86 -2.89 20.91
N GLU A 10 60.81 -3.70 21.31
CA GLU A 10 60.78 -5.15 21.10
C GLU A 10 59.68 -5.80 21.92
N GLN A 11 59.47 -5.35 23.16
CA GLN A 11 58.37 -5.84 23.99
C GLN A 11 57.02 -5.42 23.45
N LEU A 12 56.87 -4.23 22.87
CA LEU A 12 55.65 -3.82 22.15
C LEU A 12 55.39 -4.69 20.91
N ARG A 13 56.41 -5.04 20.14
CA ARG A 13 56.29 -5.95 19.00
C ARG A 13 55.84 -7.36 19.44
N ALA A 14 56.42 -7.86 20.52
CA ALA A 14 56.03 -9.17 21.07
C ALA A 14 54.55 -9.16 21.57
N LEU A 15 54.14 -8.11 22.27
CA LEU A 15 52.75 -7.94 22.74
C LEU A 15 51.76 -7.84 21.58
N VAL A 16 52.11 -7.10 20.51
CA VAL A 16 51.28 -6.98 19.31
C VAL A 16 51.19 -8.29 18.56
N ALA A 17 52.29 -9.05 18.47
CA ALA A 17 52.33 -10.37 17.81
C ALA A 17 51.59 -11.47 18.59
N ALA A 18 51.52 -11.37 19.91
CA ALA A 18 50.85 -12.37 20.76
C ALA A 18 49.31 -12.39 20.64
N ASN A 19 48.70 -11.52 19.83
CA ASN A 19 47.27 -11.44 19.48
C ASN A 19 46.31 -11.54 20.70
N GLY A 20 46.78 -11.25 21.91
CA GLY A 20 45.97 -11.29 23.13
C GLY A 20 44.99 -10.12 23.16
N VAL A 21 43.70 -10.40 23.25
CA VAL A 21 42.65 -9.37 23.38
C VAL A 21 42.64 -8.81 24.79
N VAL A 22 43.63 -7.98 25.10
CA VAL A 22 43.63 -7.18 26.34
C VAL A 22 43.03 -5.81 25.99
N ARG A 23 41.82 -5.52 26.50
CA ARG A 23 41.15 -4.23 26.32
C ARG A 23 40.95 -3.55 27.65
N PHE A 24 41.08 -2.22 27.66
CA PHE A 24 40.64 -1.40 28.78
C PHE A 24 39.10 -1.40 28.83
N ALA A 25 38.51 -2.23 29.64
CA ALA A 25 37.04 -2.24 29.82
C ALA A 25 36.68 -1.31 30.98
N GLY A 26 35.74 -0.40 30.73
CA GLY A 26 35.11 0.40 31.79
C GLY A 26 35.88 1.63 32.32
N GLN A 27 36.97 2.08 31.66
CA GLN A 27 37.71 3.24 32.07
C GLN A 27 37.22 4.54 31.42
N ARG A 28 37.35 5.66 32.14
CA ARG A 28 36.98 7.01 31.66
C ARG A 28 37.90 7.44 30.51
N ARG A 29 37.38 8.22 29.57
CA ARG A 29 38.10 8.71 28.40
C ARG A 29 39.39 9.45 28.72
N ASP A 30 39.35 10.24 29.75
CA ASP A 30 40.49 11.03 30.24
C ASP A 30 41.64 10.11 30.72
N GLU A 31 41.34 9.02 31.38
CA GLU A 31 42.32 8.00 31.81
C GLU A 31 43.01 7.32 30.63
N VAL A 32 42.21 6.93 29.63
CA VAL A 32 42.72 6.31 28.40
C VAL A 32 43.63 7.29 27.65
N TYR A 33 43.24 8.56 27.53
CA TYR A 33 44.02 9.57 26.83
C TYR A 33 45.29 9.91 27.57
N GLY A 34 45.25 10.04 28.89
CA GLY A 34 46.44 10.22 29.74
C GLY A 34 47.41 9.02 29.65
N TRP A 35 46.89 7.79 29.56
CA TRP A 35 47.70 6.60 29.32
C TRP A 35 48.34 6.62 27.92
N MET A 36 47.58 6.97 26.86
CA MET A 36 48.13 7.14 25.51
C MET A 36 49.26 8.16 25.47
N GLU A 37 49.08 9.30 26.12
CA GLU A 37 50.07 10.37 26.19
C GLU A 37 51.36 9.86 26.85
N ARG A 38 51.27 9.21 28.02
CA ARG A 38 52.42 8.60 28.70
C ARG A 38 53.16 7.58 27.85
N THR A 39 52.41 6.77 27.07
CA THR A 39 53.01 5.79 26.17
C THR A 39 53.75 6.46 25.00
N LEU A 40 53.18 7.51 24.41
CA LEU A 40 53.81 8.29 23.34
C LEU A 40 55.07 9.00 23.78
N VAL A 41 55.07 9.54 25.00
CA VAL A 41 56.25 10.16 25.63
C VAL A 41 57.33 9.11 25.94
N ARG A 42 56.96 7.99 26.58
CA ARG A 42 57.87 6.91 26.97
C ARG A 42 58.68 6.34 25.79
N HIS A 43 58.03 6.23 24.66
CA HIS A 43 58.64 5.66 23.45
C HIS A 43 59.15 6.72 22.47
N GLU A 44 59.26 7.98 22.92
CA GLU A 44 59.76 9.10 22.10
C GLU A 44 59.15 9.09 20.67
N TYR A 45 57.83 8.91 20.58
CA TYR A 45 57.12 8.66 19.32
C TYR A 45 57.48 9.63 18.21
N ALA A 46 57.73 10.87 18.49
CA ALA A 46 58.06 11.90 17.50
C ALA A 46 59.31 11.55 16.69
N GLY A 47 60.35 11.02 17.36
CA GLY A 47 61.65 10.66 16.79
C GLY A 47 61.69 9.27 16.11
N LEU A 48 60.68 8.43 16.30
CA LEU A 48 60.72 7.06 15.76
C LEU A 48 60.67 7.01 14.23
N PRO A 49 61.37 6.02 13.62
CA PRO A 49 61.23 5.73 12.19
C PRO A 49 59.81 5.18 11.85
N ARG A 50 59.43 5.27 10.59
CA ARG A 50 58.07 4.88 10.13
C ARG A 50 57.61 3.46 10.54
N PRO A 51 58.43 2.41 10.48
CA PRO A 51 58.03 1.07 10.92
C PRO A 51 57.67 1.02 12.41
N ASP A 52 58.47 1.66 13.28
CA ASP A 52 58.28 1.65 14.72
C ASP A 52 57.10 2.53 15.16
N LYS A 53 56.82 3.64 14.46
CA LYS A 53 55.58 4.39 14.58
C LYS A 53 54.35 3.51 14.27
N GLY A 54 54.49 2.60 13.33
CA GLY A 54 53.45 1.60 13.00
C GLY A 54 53.14 0.65 14.16
N VAL A 55 54.21 0.15 14.83
CA VAL A 55 54.07 -0.75 15.99
C VAL A 55 53.38 -0.04 17.16
N VAL A 56 53.79 1.16 17.49
CA VAL A 56 53.18 1.94 18.58
C VAL A 56 51.71 2.24 18.28
N ARG A 57 51.36 2.60 17.02
CA ARG A 57 49.97 2.82 16.64
C ARG A 57 49.11 1.57 16.79
N LEU A 58 49.63 0.41 16.35
CA LEU A 58 48.93 -0.86 16.44
C LEU A 58 48.72 -1.25 17.90
N TYR A 59 49.75 -1.09 18.74
CA TYR A 59 49.67 -1.28 20.18
C TYR A 59 48.58 -0.41 20.83
N LEU A 60 48.61 0.91 20.57
CA LEU A 60 47.58 1.82 21.07
C LEU A 60 46.18 1.44 20.60
N THR A 61 46.02 1.00 19.35
CA THR A 61 44.72 0.53 18.80
C THR A 61 44.23 -0.70 19.52
N GLN A 62 45.08 -1.72 19.72
CA GLN A 62 44.72 -2.96 20.39
C GLN A 62 44.36 -2.72 21.86
N MET A 63 45.17 -1.95 22.58
CA MET A 63 45.00 -1.71 24.02
C MET A 63 43.79 -0.82 24.33
N THR A 64 43.51 0.19 23.53
CA THR A 64 42.39 1.12 23.79
C THR A 64 41.07 0.71 23.17
N GLY A 65 41.09 -0.18 22.17
CA GLY A 65 39.92 -0.54 21.36
C GLY A 65 39.40 0.61 20.47
N LEU A 66 40.11 1.74 20.38
CA LEU A 66 39.79 2.84 19.49
C LEU A 66 40.08 2.47 18.05
N SER A 67 39.29 3.00 17.13
CA SER A 67 39.57 2.79 15.71
C SER A 67 40.92 3.39 15.29
N ARG A 68 41.53 2.78 14.25
CA ARG A 68 42.80 3.29 13.68
C ARG A 68 42.73 4.78 13.33
N ALA A 69 41.58 5.24 12.80
CA ALA A 69 41.37 6.65 12.47
C ALA A 69 41.33 7.57 13.71
N GLN A 70 40.77 7.08 14.82
CA GLN A 70 40.76 7.84 16.09
C GLN A 70 42.15 7.91 16.70
N VAL A 71 42.86 6.79 16.78
CA VAL A 71 44.26 6.76 17.26
C VAL A 71 45.15 7.69 16.44
N THR A 72 45.04 7.68 15.11
CA THR A 72 45.81 8.56 14.23
C THR A 72 45.54 10.03 14.52
N ARG A 73 44.25 10.43 14.68
CA ARG A 73 43.88 11.82 15.01
C ARG A 73 44.43 12.26 16.37
N LEU A 74 44.35 11.40 17.37
CA LEU A 74 44.89 11.69 18.70
C LEU A 74 46.41 11.83 18.68
N ILE A 75 47.12 10.97 17.93
CA ILE A 75 48.58 11.10 17.75
C ILE A 75 48.94 12.37 16.97
N THR A 76 48.20 12.75 15.94
CA THR A 76 48.42 14.02 15.23
C THR A 76 48.23 15.21 16.15
N GLY A 77 47.17 15.19 16.98
CA GLY A 77 46.96 16.21 18.00
C GLY A 77 48.12 16.27 18.99
N TYR A 78 48.62 15.12 19.49
CA TYR A 78 49.79 15.04 20.38
C TYR A 78 51.05 15.63 19.72
N GLN A 79 51.32 15.35 18.46
CA GLN A 79 52.45 15.90 17.74
C GLN A 79 52.40 17.43 17.59
N GLN A 80 51.20 18.01 17.55
CA GLN A 80 50.99 19.46 17.43
C GLN A 80 51.02 20.19 18.78
N THR A 81 50.46 19.56 19.81
CA THR A 81 50.21 20.24 21.11
C THR A 81 51.00 19.67 22.29
N GLY A 82 51.66 18.52 22.10
CA GLY A 82 52.33 17.78 23.17
C GLY A 82 51.37 17.04 24.11
N ARG A 83 50.05 17.09 23.87
CA ARG A 83 49.03 16.48 24.72
C ARG A 83 48.01 15.68 23.91
N VAL A 84 47.52 14.60 24.52
CA VAL A 84 46.38 13.83 23.97
C VAL A 84 45.11 14.31 24.61
N THR A 85 44.43 15.25 23.96
CA THR A 85 43.19 15.84 24.47
C THR A 85 41.98 15.42 23.67
N ALA A 86 40.84 15.29 24.37
CA ALA A 86 39.56 15.15 23.68
C ALA A 86 39.21 16.46 22.99
N VAL A 87 39.15 16.46 21.66
CA VAL A 87 38.55 17.59 20.94
C VAL A 87 37.07 17.57 21.25
N SER A 88 36.59 18.59 21.98
CA SER A 88 35.14 18.80 22.13
C SER A 88 34.56 19.12 20.77
N TYR A 89 33.97 18.12 20.13
CA TYR A 89 33.24 18.31 18.88
C TYR A 89 31.93 19.05 19.20
N GLN A 90 31.96 20.37 19.12
CA GLN A 90 30.72 21.15 19.07
C GLN A 90 30.10 20.89 17.73
N ARG A 91 29.05 20.05 17.76
CA ARG A 91 28.22 19.81 16.59
C ARG A 91 27.54 21.12 16.22
N ILE A 92 28.07 21.84 15.24
CA ILE A 92 27.38 22.98 14.62
C ILE A 92 26.12 22.42 13.98
N ARG A 93 24.99 22.56 14.66
CA ARG A 93 23.69 22.21 14.09
C ARG A 93 23.42 23.22 12.99
N PHE A 94 23.01 22.75 11.82
CA PHE A 94 22.49 23.64 10.80
C PHE A 94 21.33 24.47 11.38
N PRO A 95 21.24 25.77 11.09
CA PRO A 95 20.16 26.60 11.60
C PRO A 95 18.82 25.99 11.20
N THR A 96 17.91 25.86 12.16
CA THR A 96 16.58 25.34 11.93
C THR A 96 15.76 26.43 11.23
N ILE A 97 15.37 26.22 10.00
CA ILE A 97 14.60 27.20 9.20
C ILE A 97 13.19 27.39 9.79
N TYR A 98 12.56 26.30 10.23
CA TYR A 98 11.21 26.31 10.80
C TYR A 98 11.26 26.14 12.31
N THR A 99 10.58 27.04 13.01
CA THR A 99 10.53 27.08 14.49
C THR A 99 9.49 26.11 15.04
N ALA A 100 9.44 25.94 16.35
CA ALA A 100 8.41 25.14 17.01
C ALA A 100 6.98 25.70 16.73
N ALA A 101 6.84 27.02 16.64
CA ALA A 101 5.58 27.68 16.28
C ALA A 101 5.16 27.35 14.84
N ASP A 102 6.09 27.29 13.88
CA ASP A 102 5.78 26.90 12.50
C ASP A 102 5.33 25.42 12.42
N VAL A 103 5.94 24.53 13.22
CA VAL A 103 5.50 23.12 13.31
C VAL A 103 4.10 23.02 13.89
N GLU A 104 3.77 23.82 14.88
CA GLU A 104 2.44 23.86 15.49
C GLU A 104 1.39 24.39 14.53
N LEU A 105 1.71 25.48 13.82
CA LEU A 105 0.84 26.08 12.80
C LEU A 105 0.59 25.08 11.64
N LEU A 106 1.61 24.38 11.17
CA LEU A 106 1.45 23.33 10.16
C LEU A 106 0.55 22.20 10.67
N ALA A 107 0.72 21.75 11.91
CA ALA A 107 -0.12 20.72 12.51
C ALA A 107 -1.58 21.18 12.67
N TYR A 108 -1.80 22.47 12.97
CA TYR A 108 -3.12 23.07 13.02
C TYR A 108 -3.81 23.06 11.65
N VAL A 109 -3.12 23.53 10.61
CA VAL A 109 -3.64 23.53 9.23
C VAL A 109 -3.96 22.10 8.76
N ASP A 110 -3.06 21.16 9.01
CA ASP A 110 -3.27 19.77 8.61
C ASP A 110 -4.48 19.13 9.29
N ARG A 111 -4.72 19.43 10.57
CA ARG A 111 -5.95 18.98 11.27
C ARG A 111 -7.20 19.61 10.70
N ALA A 112 -7.18 20.94 10.47
CA ALA A 112 -8.32 21.66 9.93
C ALA A 112 -8.75 21.13 8.56
N HIS A 113 -7.79 20.71 7.73
CA HIS A 113 -8.03 20.21 6.38
C HIS A 113 -8.00 18.68 6.23
N GLY A 114 -7.96 17.92 7.33
CA GLY A 114 -7.96 16.46 7.29
C GLY A 114 -6.70 15.83 6.69
N ASN A 115 -5.53 16.43 6.90
CA ASN A 115 -4.22 15.93 6.44
C ASN A 115 -4.13 15.75 4.92
N LEU A 116 -4.31 16.81 4.17
CA LEU A 116 -4.19 16.82 2.71
C LEU A 116 -2.77 16.41 2.23
N SER A 117 -2.64 16.17 0.93
CA SER A 117 -1.36 15.90 0.30
C SER A 117 -0.40 17.10 0.49
N GLY A 118 0.92 16.82 0.53
CA GLY A 118 1.93 17.87 0.69
C GLY A 118 1.81 19.04 -0.29
N PRO A 119 1.59 18.79 -1.61
CA PRO A 119 1.35 19.86 -2.58
C PRO A 119 0.11 20.72 -2.25
N ALA A 120 -1.00 20.09 -1.84
CA ALA A 120 -2.23 20.81 -1.50
C ALA A 120 -2.05 21.67 -0.22
N THR A 121 -1.45 21.07 0.84
CA THR A 121 -1.15 21.81 2.06
C THR A 121 -0.20 22.99 1.78
N ARG A 122 0.85 22.79 0.98
CA ARG A 122 1.75 23.89 0.58
C ARG A 122 0.98 25.03 -0.07
N ARG A 123 0.06 24.72 -0.98
CA ARG A 123 -0.75 25.76 -1.65
C ARG A 123 -1.64 26.52 -0.67
N ILE A 124 -2.20 25.84 0.34
CA ILE A 124 -2.96 26.49 1.41
C ILE A 124 -2.06 27.46 2.20
N LEU A 125 -0.90 27.01 2.65
CA LEU A 125 0.04 27.83 3.40
C LEU A 125 0.51 29.07 2.63
N GLU A 126 0.71 28.92 1.31
CA GLU A 126 1.03 30.00 0.40
C GLU A 126 -0.14 31.02 0.32
N ARG A 127 -1.38 30.57 0.16
CA ARG A 127 -2.58 31.41 0.08
C ARG A 127 -2.87 32.13 1.38
N GLU A 128 -2.73 31.46 2.52
CA GLU A 128 -2.92 32.09 3.86
C GLU A 128 -2.02 33.32 4.02
N TYR A 129 -0.79 33.26 3.51
CA TYR A 129 0.12 34.40 3.53
C TYR A 129 -0.17 35.41 2.42
N SER A 130 -0.23 34.97 1.15
CA SER A 130 -0.25 35.85 -0.02
C SER A 130 -1.61 36.44 -0.32
N GLU A 131 -2.72 35.70 -0.10
CA GLU A 131 -4.06 36.10 -0.45
C GLU A 131 -4.84 36.63 0.77
N TYR A 132 -4.63 35.97 1.94
CA TYR A 132 -5.37 36.32 3.17
C TYR A 132 -4.55 37.19 4.16
N GLY A 133 -3.29 37.51 3.82
CA GLY A 133 -2.47 38.45 4.60
C GLY A 133 -2.05 37.97 5.98
N GLN A 134 -2.12 36.66 6.25
CA GLN A 134 -1.81 36.07 7.55
C GLN A 134 -0.29 36.03 7.78
N ALA A 135 0.27 36.99 8.50
CA ALA A 135 1.71 37.12 8.73
C ALA A 135 2.37 35.88 9.39
N ALA A 136 1.62 35.14 10.20
CA ALA A 136 2.12 33.90 10.85
C ALA A 136 2.61 32.85 9.85
N TYR A 137 2.07 32.83 8.64
CA TYR A 137 2.39 31.86 7.59
C TYR A 137 3.62 32.24 6.73
N GLN A 138 4.23 33.41 6.95
CA GLN A 138 5.32 33.95 6.12
C GLN A 138 6.43 32.92 5.84
N ARG A 139 6.91 32.21 6.88
CA ARG A 139 7.96 31.18 6.72
C ARG A 139 7.44 29.92 6.03
N LEU A 140 6.23 29.50 6.38
CA LEU A 140 5.62 28.30 5.84
C LEU A 140 5.15 28.46 4.39
N ALA A 141 4.86 29.66 3.93
CA ALA A 141 4.47 29.94 2.54
C ALA A 141 5.54 29.52 1.53
N GLY A 142 6.82 29.61 1.92
CA GLY A 142 7.95 29.19 1.09
C GLY A 142 8.40 27.73 1.27
N ILE A 143 7.67 26.90 2.04
CA ILE A 143 8.10 25.52 2.34
C ILE A 143 8.08 24.65 1.10
N SER A 144 9.15 23.88 0.85
CA SER A 144 9.13 22.87 -0.18
C SER A 144 8.33 21.64 0.26
N VAL A 145 7.69 20.94 -0.68
CA VAL A 145 6.93 19.71 -0.40
C VAL A 145 7.79 18.67 0.33
N ALA A 146 9.05 18.51 -0.08
CA ALA A 146 9.98 17.59 0.56
C ALA A 146 10.27 17.98 2.02
N HIS A 147 10.39 19.27 2.31
CA HIS A 147 10.63 19.75 3.68
C HIS A 147 9.36 19.63 4.53
N LEU A 148 8.20 19.90 3.97
CA LEU A 148 6.90 19.69 4.62
C LEU A 148 6.75 18.25 5.11
N TYR A 149 7.05 17.25 4.26
CA TYR A 149 7.03 15.85 4.69
C TYR A 149 8.11 15.53 5.74
N ARG A 150 9.28 16.16 5.68
CA ARG A 150 10.28 16.03 6.76
C ARG A 150 9.79 16.58 8.09
N VAL A 151 9.11 17.73 8.09
CA VAL A 151 8.51 18.30 9.30
C VAL A 151 7.41 17.37 9.84
N ARG A 152 6.54 16.85 8.99
CA ARG A 152 5.50 15.87 9.38
C ARG A 152 6.07 14.58 9.99
N SER A 153 7.30 14.22 9.65
CA SER A 153 7.97 13.03 10.21
C SER A 153 8.60 13.29 11.57
N THR A 154 8.71 14.54 12.04
CA THR A 154 9.32 14.88 13.33
C THR A 154 8.46 14.48 14.52
N GLU A 155 9.08 14.17 15.65
CA GLU A 155 8.37 13.88 16.90
C GLU A 155 7.53 15.06 17.39
N ALA A 156 8.06 16.28 17.25
CA ALA A 156 7.37 17.52 17.62
C ALA A 156 6.04 17.70 16.85
N TYR A 157 6.01 17.38 15.58
CA TYR A 157 4.78 17.42 14.77
C TYR A 157 3.83 16.29 15.16
N ARG A 158 4.33 15.04 15.29
CA ARG A 158 3.48 13.86 15.61
C ARG A 158 2.77 14.01 16.96
N LYS A 159 3.41 14.62 17.95
CA LYS A 159 2.78 14.94 19.24
C LYS A 159 1.61 15.92 19.10
N ARG A 160 1.63 16.79 18.09
CA ARG A 160 0.61 17.83 17.87
C ARG A 160 -0.47 17.42 16.87
N ASN A 161 -0.15 16.54 15.95
CA ASN A 161 -1.08 16.01 14.94
C ASN A 161 -1.14 14.50 15.05
N ILE A 162 -2.07 14.01 15.85
CA ILE A 162 -2.38 12.58 15.94
C ILE A 162 -3.20 12.23 14.72
N SER A 163 -2.57 11.81 13.63
CA SER A 163 -3.26 11.18 12.52
C SER A 163 -3.48 9.71 12.86
N TYR A 164 -4.74 9.28 12.84
CA TYR A 164 -5.05 7.86 12.92
C TYR A 164 -4.55 7.20 11.63
N GLN A 165 -3.38 6.57 11.70
CA GLN A 165 -2.94 5.69 10.62
C GLN A 165 -3.57 4.33 10.88
N PRO A 166 -4.42 3.84 9.96
CA PRO A 166 -4.89 2.47 10.09
C PRO A 166 -3.69 1.53 10.17
N THR A 167 -3.75 0.59 11.08
CA THR A 167 -2.73 -0.46 11.22
C THR A 167 -2.52 -1.10 9.86
N ARG A 168 -1.27 -1.17 9.41
CA ARG A 168 -0.95 -1.89 8.18
C ARG A 168 -1.35 -3.35 8.39
N PRO A 169 -2.23 -3.89 7.55
CA PRO A 169 -2.61 -5.28 7.69
C PRO A 169 -1.35 -6.15 7.57
N THR A 170 -1.23 -7.13 8.45
CA THR A 170 -0.15 -8.12 8.37
C THR A 170 -0.23 -8.79 6.99
N PRO A 171 0.88 -8.88 6.22
CA PRO A 171 0.85 -9.54 4.92
C PRO A 171 0.48 -11.01 5.10
N VAL A 172 -0.72 -11.39 4.68
CA VAL A 172 -1.17 -12.78 4.67
C VAL A 172 -0.68 -13.40 3.35
N PRO A 173 0.02 -14.55 3.37
CA PRO A 173 0.52 -15.21 2.16
C PRO A 173 -0.60 -16.00 1.46
N ILE A 174 -1.71 -15.35 1.13
CA ILE A 174 -2.86 -15.92 0.42
C ILE A 174 -2.95 -15.27 -0.95
N GLY A 175 -3.09 -16.07 -1.99
CA GLY A 175 -3.20 -15.63 -3.38
C GLY A 175 -1.90 -15.10 -3.99
N GLU A 176 -1.63 -15.49 -5.22
CA GLU A 176 -0.44 -15.03 -5.94
C GLU A 176 -0.61 -13.58 -6.41
N ARG A 177 0.44 -12.77 -6.23
CA ARG A 177 0.46 -11.36 -6.68
C ARG A 177 0.78 -11.26 -8.17
N ARG A 178 -0.20 -11.50 -9.00
CA ARG A 178 -0.07 -11.36 -10.46
C ARG A 178 -1.41 -11.01 -11.11
N LYS A 179 -1.35 -10.46 -12.30
CA LYS A 179 -2.52 -10.28 -13.15
C LYS A 179 -2.98 -11.65 -13.66
N PRO A 180 -4.29 -11.96 -13.66
CA PRO A 180 -4.82 -13.16 -14.30
C PRO A 180 -4.41 -13.26 -15.78
N ARG A 181 -4.30 -14.48 -16.27
CA ARG A 181 -3.95 -14.77 -17.67
C ARG A 181 -4.98 -15.73 -18.27
N PRO A 182 -6.17 -15.25 -18.65
CA PRO A 182 -7.25 -16.08 -19.15
C PRO A 182 -6.96 -16.73 -20.49
N GLN A 183 -5.98 -16.22 -21.26
CA GLN A 183 -5.59 -16.75 -22.58
C GLN A 183 -6.79 -16.94 -23.54
N GLY A 184 -7.80 -16.05 -23.43
CA GLY A 184 -9.02 -16.12 -24.23
C GLY A 184 -10.09 -17.09 -23.71
N SER A 185 -9.87 -17.78 -22.59
CA SER A 185 -10.86 -18.65 -21.95
C SER A 185 -11.66 -17.89 -20.89
N PRO A 186 -13.00 -18.03 -20.84
CA PRO A 186 -13.82 -17.45 -19.78
C PRO A 186 -13.57 -18.17 -18.45
N GLY A 187 -14.09 -17.61 -17.35
CA GLY A 187 -13.98 -18.19 -16.02
C GLY A 187 -12.87 -17.57 -15.16
N TYR A 188 -12.26 -16.46 -15.58
CA TYR A 188 -11.30 -15.69 -14.79
C TYR A 188 -11.94 -14.39 -14.28
N LEU A 189 -12.42 -14.42 -13.05
CA LEU A 189 -13.21 -13.35 -12.45
C LEU A 189 -12.34 -12.25 -11.85
N ARG A 190 -12.77 -10.98 -12.04
CA ARG A 190 -12.34 -9.80 -11.30
C ARG A 190 -13.42 -9.47 -10.29
N ILE A 191 -13.04 -9.39 -9.03
CA ILE A 191 -14.00 -9.19 -7.94
C ILE A 191 -13.60 -7.99 -7.11
N ASP A 192 -14.63 -7.22 -6.72
CA ASP A 192 -14.49 -6.05 -5.88
C ASP A 192 -15.74 -5.83 -5.05
N THR A 193 -15.62 -5.07 -3.95
CA THR A 193 -16.72 -4.68 -3.09
C THR A 193 -17.03 -3.20 -3.22
N VAL A 194 -18.30 -2.85 -3.15
CA VAL A 194 -18.77 -1.47 -3.17
C VAL A 194 -19.63 -1.21 -1.94
N HIS A 195 -19.12 -0.39 -1.02
CA HIS A 195 -19.82 0.00 0.17
C HIS A 195 -20.90 1.06 -0.12
N GLN A 196 -22.11 0.90 0.42
CA GLN A 196 -23.27 1.76 0.15
C GLN A 196 -23.47 2.82 1.25
N GLY A 197 -22.43 3.63 1.48
CA GLY A 197 -22.47 4.78 2.38
C GLY A 197 -22.50 4.43 3.88
N ASP A 198 -22.33 5.47 4.69
CA ASP A 198 -22.45 5.43 6.15
C ASP A 198 -23.45 6.49 6.60
N GLN A 199 -24.19 6.21 7.66
CA GLN A 199 -25.09 7.16 8.29
C GLN A 199 -25.03 6.98 9.80
N ASP A 200 -24.75 8.06 10.54
CA ASP A 200 -24.71 8.09 12.02
C ASP A 200 -23.85 6.96 12.64
N GLY A 201 -22.70 6.66 12.03
CA GLY A 201 -21.79 5.61 12.46
C GLY A 201 -22.24 4.19 12.06
N CYS A 202 -23.42 4.03 11.45
CA CYS A 202 -23.89 2.75 10.92
C CYS A 202 -23.43 2.57 9.47
N LYS A 203 -22.81 1.43 9.18
CA LYS A 203 -22.41 1.09 7.81
C LYS A 203 -23.61 0.62 7.00
N GLY A 204 -23.71 1.10 5.76
CA GLY A 204 -24.66 0.60 4.79
C GLY A 204 -24.32 -0.81 4.30
N LEU A 205 -25.21 -1.39 3.48
CA LEU A 205 -24.98 -2.69 2.85
C LEU A 205 -23.77 -2.62 1.89
N TYR A 206 -23.28 -3.78 1.49
CA TYR A 206 -22.19 -3.94 0.53
C TYR A 206 -22.71 -4.63 -0.73
N HIS A 207 -22.24 -4.16 -1.88
CA HIS A 207 -22.36 -4.89 -3.15
C HIS A 207 -21.05 -5.63 -3.43
N ILE A 208 -21.16 -6.84 -3.92
CA ILE A 208 -20.04 -7.62 -4.43
C ILE A 208 -20.23 -7.71 -5.94
N ASN A 209 -19.25 -7.26 -6.69
CA ASN A 209 -19.27 -7.26 -8.14
C ASN A 209 -18.23 -8.24 -8.67
N ALA A 210 -18.63 -9.21 -9.45
CA ALA A 210 -17.79 -10.20 -10.09
C ALA A 210 -17.94 -10.12 -11.61
N VAL A 211 -16.82 -9.93 -12.33
CA VAL A 211 -16.82 -9.75 -13.80
C VAL A 211 -15.81 -10.68 -14.43
N ASP A 212 -16.25 -11.47 -15.40
CA ASP A 212 -15.34 -12.28 -16.22
C ASP A 212 -14.48 -11.41 -17.15
N GLU A 213 -13.18 -11.69 -17.20
CA GLU A 213 -12.23 -10.86 -17.96
C GLU A 213 -12.42 -10.96 -19.49
N VAL A 214 -12.93 -12.09 -19.99
CA VAL A 214 -13.03 -12.38 -21.42
C VAL A 214 -14.37 -11.95 -21.99
N THR A 215 -15.45 -12.42 -21.39
CA THR A 215 -16.82 -12.17 -21.87
C THR A 215 -17.45 -10.92 -21.29
N GLN A 216 -16.86 -10.33 -20.24
CA GLN A 216 -17.44 -9.29 -19.40
C GLN A 216 -18.78 -9.71 -18.75
N TRP A 217 -19.05 -11.02 -18.64
CA TRP A 217 -20.19 -11.52 -17.86
C TRP A 217 -20.09 -11.01 -16.43
N GLU A 218 -21.16 -10.39 -15.94
CA GLU A 218 -21.14 -9.63 -14.70
C GLU A 218 -22.24 -10.10 -13.75
N ILE A 219 -21.84 -10.45 -12.53
CA ILE A 219 -22.76 -10.82 -11.45
C ILE A 219 -22.57 -9.85 -10.30
N VAL A 220 -23.63 -9.15 -9.95
CA VAL A 220 -23.70 -8.29 -8.78
C VAL A 220 -24.54 -8.99 -7.72
N ALA A 221 -24.06 -9.01 -6.48
CA ALA A 221 -24.78 -9.47 -5.31
C ALA A 221 -24.76 -8.41 -4.20
N ALA A 222 -25.62 -8.57 -3.18
CA ALA A 222 -25.61 -7.69 -2.04
C ALA A 222 -25.53 -8.47 -0.71
N THR A 223 -24.82 -7.91 0.26
CA THR A 223 -24.66 -8.51 1.60
C THR A 223 -24.75 -7.43 2.67
N PRO A 224 -25.28 -7.73 3.86
CA PRO A 224 -25.31 -6.76 4.96
C PRO A 224 -23.92 -6.45 5.52
N GLN A 225 -22.97 -7.40 5.42
CA GLN A 225 -21.63 -7.30 5.98
C GLN A 225 -20.62 -8.09 5.13
N ILE A 226 -19.34 -7.71 5.20
CA ILE A 226 -18.23 -8.39 4.54
C ILE A 226 -17.43 -9.31 5.49
N SER A 227 -18.08 -9.85 6.54
CA SER A 227 -17.48 -10.88 7.39
C SER A 227 -17.62 -12.27 6.76
N GLY A 228 -16.74 -13.21 7.15
CA GLY A 228 -16.72 -14.57 6.58
C GLY A 228 -18.08 -15.29 6.65
N LEU A 229 -18.87 -15.05 7.68
CA LEU A 229 -20.20 -15.62 7.87
C LEU A 229 -21.18 -15.19 6.74
N TRP A 230 -21.14 -13.93 6.36
CA TRP A 230 -22.02 -13.36 5.34
C TRP A 230 -21.46 -13.48 3.92
N LEU A 231 -20.14 -13.40 3.80
CA LEU A 231 -19.46 -13.35 2.52
C LEU A 231 -19.46 -14.72 1.80
N LEU A 232 -19.22 -15.82 2.52
CA LEU A 232 -19.12 -17.15 1.92
C LEU A 232 -20.38 -17.58 1.16
N PRO A 233 -21.59 -17.55 1.75
CA PRO A 233 -22.80 -17.94 1.04
C PRO A 233 -23.06 -17.06 -0.19
N VAL A 234 -22.73 -15.77 -0.10
CA VAL A 234 -22.89 -14.84 -1.23
C VAL A 234 -21.89 -15.12 -2.33
N LEU A 235 -20.62 -15.43 -2.02
CA LEU A 235 -19.64 -15.84 -3.01
C LEU A 235 -20.05 -17.15 -3.71
N GLU A 236 -20.50 -18.15 -2.97
CA GLU A 236 -21.00 -19.39 -3.56
C GLU A 236 -22.19 -19.11 -4.51
N ALA A 237 -23.14 -18.27 -4.10
CA ALA A 237 -24.28 -17.88 -4.94
C ALA A 237 -23.85 -17.07 -6.19
N ILE A 238 -22.81 -16.23 -6.08
CA ILE A 238 -22.23 -15.51 -7.22
C ILE A 238 -21.63 -16.52 -8.22
N LEU A 239 -20.76 -17.43 -7.73
CA LEU A 239 -20.08 -18.41 -8.59
C LEU A 239 -21.09 -19.31 -9.31
N GLN A 240 -22.20 -19.64 -8.67
CA GLN A 240 -23.27 -20.45 -9.28
C GLN A 240 -24.07 -19.73 -10.38
N GLN A 241 -24.05 -18.42 -10.45
CA GLN A 241 -24.77 -17.65 -11.48
C GLN A 241 -23.97 -17.52 -12.80
N PHE A 242 -22.68 -17.85 -12.81
CA PHE A 242 -21.92 -17.91 -14.06
C PHE A 242 -22.28 -19.16 -14.85
N PRO A 243 -22.50 -19.06 -16.18
CA PRO A 243 -22.87 -20.21 -16.99
C PRO A 243 -21.69 -21.14 -17.30
N PHE A 244 -20.47 -20.73 -17.07
CA PHE A 244 -19.23 -21.44 -17.36
C PHE A 244 -18.44 -21.79 -16.10
N VAL A 245 -17.49 -22.71 -16.25
CA VAL A 245 -16.62 -23.15 -15.16
C VAL A 245 -15.69 -21.99 -14.76
N ILE A 246 -15.56 -21.76 -13.47
CA ILE A 246 -14.68 -20.72 -12.92
C ILE A 246 -13.33 -21.33 -12.61
N HIS A 247 -12.28 -20.70 -13.14
CA HIS A 247 -10.88 -21.12 -13.01
C HIS A 247 -10.05 -20.16 -12.15
N GLY A 248 -10.39 -18.88 -12.13
CA GLY A 248 -9.61 -17.86 -11.44
C GLY A 248 -10.48 -16.83 -10.73
N PHE A 249 -10.01 -16.43 -9.55
CA PHE A 249 -10.61 -15.43 -8.70
C PHE A 249 -9.54 -14.36 -8.40
N HIS A 250 -9.70 -13.18 -8.94
CA HIS A 250 -8.79 -12.06 -8.73
C HIS A 250 -9.47 -10.93 -7.99
N SER A 251 -8.90 -10.54 -6.87
CA SER A 251 -9.34 -9.38 -6.08
C SER A 251 -8.23 -8.35 -5.93
N ASP A 252 -8.56 -7.21 -5.37
CA ASP A 252 -7.59 -6.31 -4.80
C ASP A 252 -6.92 -6.92 -3.55
N ASN A 253 -6.21 -6.10 -2.75
CA ASN A 253 -5.59 -6.56 -1.51
C ASN A 253 -6.51 -6.42 -0.29
N GLY A 254 -7.82 -6.29 -0.49
CA GLY A 254 -8.80 -6.17 0.58
C GLY A 254 -8.84 -7.41 1.49
N SER A 255 -8.92 -7.20 2.79
CA SER A 255 -8.94 -8.29 3.77
C SER A 255 -10.18 -9.17 3.69
N GLU A 256 -11.25 -8.67 3.09
CA GLU A 256 -12.50 -9.39 2.85
C GLU A 256 -12.33 -10.60 1.95
N PHE A 257 -11.43 -10.52 0.94
CA PHE A 257 -11.14 -11.62 0.04
C PHE A 257 -9.81 -12.32 0.36
N ILE A 258 -8.87 -11.61 0.99
CA ILE A 258 -7.55 -12.15 1.34
C ILE A 258 -7.58 -12.69 2.77
N ASN A 259 -8.32 -13.77 2.96
CA ASN A 259 -8.41 -14.49 4.23
C ASN A 259 -8.50 -16.00 4.01
N TYR A 260 -8.19 -16.78 5.05
CA TYR A 260 -8.16 -18.25 4.96
C TYR A 260 -9.52 -18.88 4.66
N THR A 261 -10.61 -18.23 5.03
CA THR A 261 -11.97 -18.74 4.82
C THR A 261 -12.32 -18.74 3.33
N VAL A 262 -12.08 -17.62 2.65
CA VAL A 262 -12.24 -17.52 1.19
C VAL A 262 -11.24 -18.41 0.47
N ALA A 263 -9.98 -18.44 0.91
CA ALA A 263 -8.96 -19.28 0.29
C ALA A 263 -9.33 -20.78 0.33
N ARG A 264 -9.83 -21.28 1.45
CA ARG A 264 -10.30 -22.67 1.56
C ARG A 264 -11.50 -22.97 0.65
N LEU A 265 -12.43 -22.03 0.49
CA LEU A 265 -13.54 -22.19 -0.45
C LEU A 265 -13.01 -22.32 -1.87
N LEU A 266 -12.14 -21.41 -2.30
CA LEU A 266 -11.58 -21.42 -3.65
C LEU A 266 -10.73 -22.66 -3.92
N GLU A 267 -9.92 -23.09 -2.96
CA GLU A 267 -9.13 -24.31 -3.01
C GLU A 267 -10.03 -25.55 -3.17
N LYS A 268 -11.10 -25.66 -2.38
CA LYS A 268 -12.09 -26.75 -2.49
C LYS A 268 -12.76 -26.80 -3.86
N LEU A 269 -12.97 -25.63 -4.49
CA LEU A 269 -13.56 -25.50 -5.81
C LEU A 269 -12.53 -25.55 -6.94
N LEU A 270 -11.25 -25.76 -6.65
CA LEU A 270 -10.13 -25.74 -7.59
C LEU A 270 -10.02 -24.43 -8.38
N ILE A 271 -10.37 -23.31 -7.75
CA ILE A 271 -10.29 -21.96 -8.32
C ILE A 271 -8.98 -21.30 -7.88
N GLU A 272 -8.19 -20.86 -8.84
CA GLU A 272 -6.93 -20.17 -8.57
C GLU A 272 -7.18 -18.79 -7.97
N GLN A 273 -6.64 -18.51 -6.78
CA GLN A 273 -6.73 -17.20 -6.16
C GLN A 273 -5.51 -16.35 -6.51
N THR A 274 -5.77 -15.18 -7.12
CA THR A 274 -4.76 -14.16 -7.39
C THR A 274 -5.18 -12.82 -6.80
N ARG A 275 -4.21 -11.92 -6.58
CA ARG A 275 -4.45 -10.57 -6.07
C ARG A 275 -3.63 -9.52 -6.79
N SER A 276 -4.10 -8.29 -6.75
CA SER A 276 -3.44 -7.14 -7.40
C SER A 276 -2.03 -6.94 -6.88
N ARG A 277 -1.13 -6.59 -7.80
CA ARG A 277 0.24 -6.20 -7.46
C ARG A 277 0.25 -4.83 -6.78
N PRO A 278 1.18 -4.58 -5.83
CA PRO A 278 1.31 -3.27 -5.20
C PRO A 278 1.49 -2.16 -6.24
N HIS A 279 0.81 -1.03 -6.04
CA HIS A 279 0.90 0.16 -6.91
C HIS A 279 0.54 -0.08 -8.40
N ARG A 280 -0.28 -1.10 -8.70
CA ARG A 280 -0.77 -1.41 -10.07
C ARG A 280 -2.30 -1.32 -10.12
N SER A 281 -2.82 -0.08 -10.11
CA SER A 281 -4.27 0.20 -10.18
C SER A 281 -4.97 -0.43 -11.39
N GLY A 282 -4.25 -0.68 -12.49
CA GLY A 282 -4.83 -1.34 -13.65
C GLY A 282 -5.06 -2.86 -13.52
N ASP A 283 -4.61 -3.48 -12.42
CA ASP A 283 -4.77 -4.93 -12.25
C ASP A 283 -6.23 -5.31 -11.95
N ASN A 284 -7.02 -4.45 -11.30
CA ASN A 284 -8.45 -4.66 -11.05
C ASN A 284 -9.36 -3.65 -11.80
N GLY A 285 -8.81 -2.86 -12.72
CA GLY A 285 -9.49 -1.75 -13.39
C GLY A 285 -10.76 -2.13 -14.19
N LEU A 286 -10.93 -3.40 -14.58
CA LEU A 286 -12.16 -3.87 -15.24
C LEU A 286 -13.36 -3.76 -14.29
N VAL A 287 -13.29 -4.41 -13.14
CA VAL A 287 -14.40 -4.40 -12.16
C VAL A 287 -14.59 -3.02 -11.55
N GLU A 288 -13.52 -2.26 -11.30
CA GLU A 288 -13.61 -0.88 -10.82
C GLU A 288 -14.42 0.01 -11.79
N SER A 289 -14.17 -0.12 -13.11
CA SER A 289 -14.95 0.61 -14.12
C SER A 289 -16.42 0.18 -14.16
N LYS A 290 -16.68 -1.11 -13.94
CA LYS A 290 -18.04 -1.65 -13.84
C LYS A 290 -18.77 -1.17 -12.59
N ASN A 291 -18.08 -1.05 -11.45
CA ASN A 291 -18.65 -0.48 -10.22
C ASN A 291 -19.23 0.92 -10.45
N GLY A 292 -18.52 1.78 -11.18
CA GLY A 292 -19.01 3.10 -11.57
C GLY A 292 -20.18 3.03 -12.57
N ALA A 293 -20.01 2.24 -13.61
CA ALA A 293 -20.97 2.17 -14.72
C ALA A 293 -22.26 1.42 -14.37
N ILE A 294 -22.25 0.54 -13.37
CA ILE A 294 -23.38 -0.29 -12.98
C ILE A 294 -23.89 0.08 -11.59
N ILE A 295 -23.12 -0.21 -10.54
CA ILE A 295 -23.61 -0.05 -9.16
C ILE A 295 -23.89 1.41 -8.87
N ARG A 296 -22.91 2.29 -9.08
CA ARG A 296 -23.06 3.72 -8.79
C ARG A 296 -24.08 4.41 -9.69
N LYS A 297 -24.16 4.01 -10.96
CA LYS A 297 -25.15 4.56 -11.89
C LYS A 297 -26.59 4.12 -11.56
N HIS A 298 -26.81 2.87 -11.15
CA HIS A 298 -28.15 2.34 -10.89
C HIS A 298 -28.63 2.56 -9.45
N ILE A 299 -27.75 2.44 -8.47
CA ILE A 299 -28.10 2.49 -7.04
C ILE A 299 -27.71 3.84 -6.42
N GLY A 300 -26.63 4.49 -6.91
CA GLY A 300 -26.14 5.76 -6.39
C GLY A 300 -25.10 5.60 -5.29
N TYR A 301 -24.88 6.72 -4.58
CA TYR A 301 -23.89 6.82 -3.51
C TYR A 301 -24.52 6.94 -2.12
N GLY A 302 -25.84 7.11 -2.05
CA GLY A 302 -26.57 7.33 -0.80
C GLY A 302 -26.53 6.10 0.11
N TYR A 303 -26.66 6.34 1.41
CA TYR A 303 -26.74 5.28 2.41
C TYR A 303 -27.96 4.38 2.16
N ILE A 304 -27.75 3.09 2.25
CA ILE A 304 -28.81 2.06 2.29
C ILE A 304 -28.49 1.11 3.44
N ALA A 305 -29.40 1.03 4.41
CA ALA A 305 -29.20 0.22 5.60
C ALA A 305 -29.00 -1.27 5.28
N ALA A 306 -28.18 -1.93 6.08
CA ALA A 306 -27.82 -3.35 5.93
C ALA A 306 -29.04 -4.30 5.89
N GLN A 307 -30.14 -3.95 6.58
CA GLN A 307 -31.40 -4.73 6.59
C GLN A 307 -32.03 -4.89 5.20
N HIS A 308 -31.70 -4.02 4.23
CA HIS A 308 -32.21 -4.10 2.87
C HIS A 308 -31.37 -4.98 1.95
N ALA A 309 -30.29 -5.62 2.46
CA ALA A 309 -29.36 -6.39 1.64
C ALA A 309 -30.05 -7.56 0.91
N GLU A 310 -30.94 -8.30 1.57
CA GLU A 310 -31.66 -9.40 0.94
C GLU A 310 -32.57 -8.95 -0.20
N ALA A 311 -33.32 -7.86 0.01
CA ALA A 311 -34.18 -7.30 -1.05
C ALA A 311 -33.35 -6.74 -2.22
N MET A 312 -32.17 -6.15 -1.93
CA MET A 312 -31.23 -5.68 -2.92
C MET A 312 -30.62 -6.83 -3.71
N ASP A 313 -30.21 -7.92 -3.04
CA ASP A 313 -29.65 -9.11 -3.67
C ASP A 313 -30.67 -9.78 -4.59
N ARG A 314 -31.93 -9.90 -4.15
CA ARG A 314 -33.04 -10.40 -4.98
C ARG A 314 -33.22 -9.54 -6.24
N PHE A 315 -33.22 -8.23 -6.12
CA PHE A 315 -33.28 -7.33 -7.28
C PHE A 315 -32.10 -7.55 -8.25
N HIS A 316 -30.88 -7.70 -7.72
CA HIS A 316 -29.71 -8.00 -8.55
C HIS A 316 -29.91 -9.31 -9.32
N ARG A 317 -30.25 -10.37 -8.64
CA ARG A 317 -30.37 -11.71 -9.22
C ARG A 317 -31.50 -11.81 -10.24
N GLU A 318 -32.67 -11.22 -9.94
CA GLU A 318 -33.86 -11.39 -10.77
C GLU A 318 -33.96 -10.39 -11.93
N TYR A 319 -33.37 -9.21 -11.81
CA TYR A 319 -33.54 -8.13 -12.79
C TYR A 319 -32.23 -7.56 -13.30
N LEU A 320 -31.29 -7.21 -12.42
CA LEU A 320 -30.08 -6.51 -12.85
C LEU A 320 -29.12 -7.44 -13.59
N ASN A 321 -28.76 -8.60 -13.02
CA ASN A 321 -27.82 -9.53 -13.62
C ASN A 321 -28.31 -10.08 -14.99
N PRO A 322 -29.57 -10.50 -15.14
CA PRO A 322 -30.09 -10.84 -16.47
C PRO A 322 -30.01 -9.70 -17.46
N TYR A 323 -30.42 -8.50 -17.08
CA TYR A 323 -30.30 -7.33 -17.95
C TYR A 323 -28.85 -7.07 -18.38
N LEU A 324 -27.87 -7.15 -17.46
CA LEU A 324 -26.47 -6.90 -17.76
C LEU A 324 -25.89 -7.91 -18.75
N ASN A 325 -26.25 -9.19 -18.61
CA ASN A 325 -25.61 -10.27 -19.35
C ASN A 325 -26.27 -10.60 -20.67
N PHE A 326 -27.59 -10.44 -20.80
CA PHE A 326 -28.33 -10.78 -21.97
C PHE A 326 -28.73 -9.59 -22.85
N HIS A 327 -28.89 -8.38 -22.25
CA HIS A 327 -29.56 -7.26 -22.90
C HIS A 327 -28.79 -5.95 -22.94
N ARG A 328 -27.70 -5.84 -22.16
CA ARG A 328 -26.93 -4.60 -22.08
C ARG A 328 -25.59 -4.73 -22.79
N PRO A 329 -25.40 -4.09 -23.97
CA PRO A 329 -24.11 -4.10 -24.63
C PRO A 329 -23.04 -3.41 -23.79
N CYS A 330 -21.86 -3.98 -23.75
CA CYS A 330 -20.66 -3.42 -23.16
C CYS A 330 -19.60 -3.13 -24.23
N ALA A 331 -18.73 -2.17 -23.98
CA ALA A 331 -17.66 -1.80 -24.90
C ALA A 331 -16.59 -2.90 -24.95
N VAL A 332 -16.28 -3.38 -26.14
CA VAL A 332 -15.31 -4.46 -26.38
C VAL A 332 -13.93 -3.86 -26.65
N PRO A 333 -12.92 -4.08 -25.77
CA PRO A 333 -11.58 -3.54 -25.98
C PRO A 333 -10.85 -4.28 -27.11
N THR A 334 -10.36 -3.53 -28.08
CA THR A 334 -9.40 -4.03 -29.08
C THR A 334 -8.02 -3.48 -28.76
N LEU A 335 -7.00 -4.33 -28.72
CA LEU A 335 -5.61 -3.93 -28.49
C LEU A 335 -4.96 -3.54 -29.82
N LEU A 336 -4.61 -2.26 -29.95
CA LEU A 336 -3.75 -1.78 -31.04
C LEU A 336 -2.31 -1.66 -30.53
N THR A 337 -1.39 -2.29 -31.25
CA THR A 337 0.04 -2.06 -31.03
C THR A 337 0.48 -0.93 -31.97
N GLN A 338 0.93 0.18 -31.37
CA GLN A 338 1.48 1.32 -32.12
C GLN A 338 2.87 0.99 -32.67
N ALA A 339 3.34 1.77 -33.65
CA ALA A 339 4.67 1.60 -34.27
C ALA A 339 5.84 1.66 -33.23
N ASN A 340 5.64 2.34 -32.10
CA ASN A 340 6.60 2.42 -31.00
C ASN A 340 6.49 1.24 -29.99
N GLY A 341 5.76 0.17 -30.31
CA GLY A 341 5.55 -1.00 -29.47
C GLY A 341 4.55 -0.80 -28.29
N LYS A 342 4.03 0.40 -28.08
CA LYS A 342 3.02 0.66 -27.04
C LYS A 342 1.67 0.08 -27.44
N ARG A 343 1.06 -0.64 -26.51
CA ARG A 343 -0.30 -1.17 -26.68
C ARG A 343 -1.32 -0.17 -26.15
N ARG A 344 -2.31 0.16 -27.00
CA ARG A 344 -3.44 1.03 -26.64
C ARG A 344 -4.74 0.24 -26.79
N ARG A 345 -5.63 0.34 -25.77
CA ARG A 345 -7.01 -0.15 -25.90
C ARG A 345 -7.85 0.87 -26.65
N ILE A 346 -8.57 0.41 -27.67
CA ILE A 346 -9.58 1.18 -28.37
C ILE A 346 -10.91 0.42 -28.30
N TYR A 347 -12.00 1.16 -28.34
CA TYR A 347 -13.35 0.63 -28.21
C TYR A 347 -14.15 1.03 -29.47
N ARG A 348 -14.27 0.10 -30.40
CA ARG A 348 -14.98 0.32 -31.68
C ARG A 348 -16.24 -0.50 -31.80
N ARG A 349 -16.47 -1.41 -30.88
CA ARG A 349 -17.56 -2.37 -30.92
C ARG A 349 -18.24 -2.46 -29.55
N TRP A 350 -19.53 -2.72 -29.57
CA TRP A 350 -20.35 -3.04 -28.41
C TRP A 350 -21.02 -4.39 -28.63
N ALA A 351 -21.07 -5.22 -27.59
CA ALA A 351 -21.74 -6.52 -27.59
C ALA A 351 -22.20 -6.85 -26.17
N THR A 352 -23.25 -7.66 -26.06
CA THR A 352 -23.66 -8.22 -24.76
C THR A 352 -22.66 -9.28 -24.30
N PRO A 353 -22.54 -9.57 -22.99
CA PRO A 353 -21.73 -10.68 -22.51
C PRO A 353 -22.09 -12.03 -23.15
N LEU A 354 -23.36 -12.29 -23.39
CA LEU A 354 -23.78 -13.51 -24.12
C LEU A 354 -23.26 -13.56 -25.57
N GLU A 355 -23.32 -12.45 -26.30
CA GLU A 355 -22.75 -12.36 -27.65
C GLU A 355 -21.25 -12.61 -27.64
N LEU A 356 -20.52 -12.00 -26.69
CA LEU A 356 -19.07 -12.22 -26.53
C LEU A 356 -18.77 -13.69 -26.20
N PHE A 357 -19.58 -14.32 -25.37
CA PHE A 357 -19.41 -15.74 -25.05
C PHE A 357 -19.63 -16.62 -26.28
N ARG A 358 -20.67 -16.38 -27.07
CA ARG A 358 -20.98 -17.13 -28.31
C ARG A 358 -19.88 -17.05 -29.37
N GLU A 359 -19.16 -15.96 -29.43
CA GLU A 359 -18.04 -15.74 -30.35
C GLU A 359 -16.77 -16.53 -30.00
N LEU A 360 -16.70 -17.08 -28.80
CA LEU A 360 -15.55 -17.90 -28.43
C LEU A 360 -15.52 -19.20 -29.19
N PRO A 361 -14.38 -19.58 -29.79
CA PRO A 361 -14.28 -20.86 -30.51
C PRO A 361 -14.63 -22.05 -29.60
N GLY A 362 -15.66 -22.81 -29.93
CA GLY A 362 -16.12 -23.93 -29.13
C GLY A 362 -16.64 -23.52 -27.76
N CYS A 363 -17.43 -22.43 -27.69
CA CYS A 363 -17.92 -21.83 -26.44
C CYS A 363 -18.60 -22.82 -25.50
N GLU A 364 -19.35 -23.84 -26.07
CA GLU A 364 -20.06 -24.84 -25.28
C GLU A 364 -19.14 -25.65 -24.35
N ARG A 365 -17.89 -25.86 -24.71
CA ARG A 365 -16.89 -26.59 -23.86
C ARG A 365 -16.57 -25.90 -22.55
N PHE A 366 -16.85 -24.61 -22.45
CA PHE A 366 -16.63 -23.84 -21.24
C PHE A 366 -17.83 -23.84 -20.30
N LEU A 367 -19.01 -24.25 -20.80
CA LEU A 367 -20.21 -24.29 -19.99
C LEU A 367 -20.07 -25.29 -18.84
N ARG A 368 -20.61 -24.92 -17.70
CA ARG A 368 -20.66 -25.83 -16.55
C ARG A 368 -21.66 -26.93 -16.78
N PRO A 369 -21.51 -28.11 -16.14
CA PRO A 369 -22.48 -29.19 -16.24
C PRO A 369 -23.91 -28.72 -15.95
N GLY A 370 -24.84 -29.13 -16.79
CA GLY A 370 -26.28 -28.81 -16.67
C GLY A 370 -26.70 -27.46 -17.28
N VAL A 371 -25.78 -26.70 -17.88
CA VAL A 371 -26.07 -25.44 -18.61
C VAL A 371 -25.80 -25.67 -20.10
N THR A 372 -26.74 -25.26 -20.96
CA THR A 372 -26.61 -25.35 -22.43
C THR A 372 -26.68 -23.97 -23.07
N LEU A 373 -26.00 -23.79 -24.20
CA LEU A 373 -26.07 -22.55 -24.97
C LEU A 373 -27.50 -22.23 -25.41
N ALA A 374 -28.24 -23.23 -25.86
CA ALA A 374 -29.63 -23.08 -26.25
C ALA A 374 -30.52 -22.54 -25.12
N GLU A 375 -30.28 -22.95 -23.88
CA GLU A 375 -31.00 -22.42 -22.71
C GLU A 375 -30.67 -20.93 -22.46
N LEU A 376 -29.41 -20.54 -22.56
CA LEU A 376 -29.00 -19.14 -22.42
C LEU A 376 -29.63 -18.28 -23.53
N GLU A 377 -29.64 -18.74 -24.76
CA GLU A 377 -30.27 -18.05 -25.87
C GLU A 377 -31.80 -17.96 -25.70
N ARG A 378 -32.43 -19.01 -25.23
CA ARG A 378 -33.86 -18.99 -24.90
C ARG A 378 -34.18 -17.93 -23.83
N VAL A 379 -33.36 -17.83 -22.77
CA VAL A 379 -33.51 -16.81 -21.73
C VAL A 379 -33.36 -15.40 -22.32
N ALA A 380 -32.39 -15.18 -23.19
CA ALA A 380 -32.18 -13.89 -23.85
C ALA A 380 -33.37 -13.49 -24.77
N GLN A 381 -34.06 -14.45 -25.33
CA GLN A 381 -35.22 -14.21 -26.25
C GLN A 381 -36.55 -14.02 -25.52
N LEU A 382 -36.64 -14.23 -24.20
CA LEU A 382 -37.88 -14.05 -23.46
C LEU A 382 -38.39 -12.60 -23.47
N GLN A 383 -37.49 -11.64 -23.60
CA GLN A 383 -37.78 -10.21 -23.64
C GLN A 383 -36.86 -9.52 -24.64
N SER A 384 -37.30 -8.44 -25.23
CA SER A 384 -36.40 -7.54 -25.95
C SER A 384 -35.52 -6.73 -24.99
N ASP A 385 -34.44 -6.17 -25.49
CA ASP A 385 -33.51 -5.36 -24.70
C ASP A 385 -34.19 -4.20 -23.95
N THR A 386 -35.16 -3.55 -24.64
CA THR A 386 -35.94 -2.45 -24.08
C THR A 386 -36.93 -2.94 -23.02
N GLU A 387 -37.59 -4.05 -23.21
CA GLU A 387 -38.51 -4.64 -22.23
C GLU A 387 -37.80 -5.08 -20.98
N ALA A 388 -36.64 -5.73 -21.11
CA ALA A 388 -35.78 -6.11 -19.97
C ALA A 388 -35.30 -4.88 -19.21
N ALA A 389 -34.85 -3.83 -19.91
CA ALA A 389 -34.46 -2.56 -19.30
C ALA A 389 -35.61 -1.92 -18.52
N LEU A 390 -36.81 -1.88 -19.08
CA LEU A 390 -37.99 -1.32 -18.43
C LEU A 390 -38.43 -2.14 -17.21
N ALA A 391 -38.36 -3.48 -17.29
CA ALA A 391 -38.64 -4.36 -16.16
C ALA A 391 -37.65 -4.13 -15.02
N MET A 392 -36.37 -4.06 -15.32
CA MET A 392 -35.33 -3.74 -14.34
C MET A 392 -35.56 -2.35 -13.71
N GLN A 393 -35.87 -1.33 -14.50
CA GLN A 393 -36.14 0.02 -13.98
C GLN A 393 -37.39 0.09 -13.09
N ARG A 394 -38.44 -0.67 -13.42
CA ARG A 394 -39.65 -0.77 -12.57
C ARG A 394 -39.32 -1.43 -11.24
N ALA A 395 -38.62 -2.56 -11.27
CA ALA A 395 -38.21 -3.28 -10.06
C ALA A 395 -37.30 -2.40 -9.17
N LYS A 396 -36.33 -1.70 -9.76
CA LYS A 396 -35.48 -0.75 -9.07
C LYS A 396 -36.25 0.36 -8.37
N ARG A 397 -37.19 1.00 -9.07
CA ARG A 397 -38.01 2.09 -8.49
C ARG A 397 -38.83 1.57 -7.29
N LYS A 398 -39.40 0.37 -7.41
CA LYS A 398 -40.16 -0.28 -6.32
C LYS A 398 -39.26 -0.51 -5.10
N LEU A 399 -38.08 -1.08 -5.31
CA LEU A 399 -37.08 -1.35 -4.25
C LEU A 399 -36.65 -0.05 -3.55
N LEU A 400 -36.14 0.94 -4.33
CA LEU A 400 -35.65 2.20 -3.75
C LEU A 400 -36.78 3.01 -3.08
N GLY A 401 -38.00 2.91 -3.56
CA GLY A 401 -39.18 3.48 -2.92
C GLY A 401 -39.50 2.83 -1.55
N SER A 402 -39.30 1.51 -1.41
CA SER A 402 -39.45 0.84 -0.10
C SER A 402 -38.34 1.21 0.87
N VAL A 403 -37.07 1.27 0.39
CA VAL A 403 -35.92 1.70 1.21
C VAL A 403 -36.13 3.09 1.78
N LYS A 404 -36.55 4.06 0.95
CA LYS A 404 -36.81 5.44 1.41
C LYS A 404 -37.90 5.52 2.50
N ARG A 405 -39.01 4.79 2.33
CA ARG A 405 -40.09 4.76 3.33
C ARG A 405 -39.65 4.23 4.69
N THR A 406 -38.77 3.25 4.70
CA THR A 406 -38.25 2.69 5.96
C THR A 406 -37.21 3.60 6.63
N GLN A 407 -36.55 4.48 5.89
CA GLN A 407 -35.59 5.46 6.44
C GLN A 407 -36.27 6.71 7.02
N THR A 408 -37.50 7.00 6.63
CA THR A 408 -38.29 8.17 7.09
C THR A 408 -39.31 7.81 8.18
N ALA A 409 -39.51 6.55 8.51
CA ALA A 409 -40.30 6.03 9.62
C ALA A 409 -39.41 5.71 10.83
#